data_4c7e4651df8a4b1b59150519e86c1968
#
_entry.id   4c7e4651df8a4b1b59150519e86c1968
#
_cell.length_a   1.000
_cell.length_b   1.000
_cell.length_c   1.000
_cell.angle_alpha   90.00
_cell.angle_beta   90.00
_cell.angle_gamma   90.00
#
_symmetry.space_group_name_H-M   'P 1'
#
loop_
_entity.id
_entity.type
_entity.pdbx_description
1 polymer ?
#
loop_
_entity_poly.entity_id
_entity_poly.type
_entity_poly.pdbx_seq_one_letter_code
_entity_poly.pdbx_strand_id
1 'polypeptide(L)'
;MKNTFGSALALTIFGESHGRAIGGVLDGMAAGVPVDEEFIAACMDKRRARGDGLSTPRVEADKVQLLSGVVNGHTTGTAIALMIENQNTRSGDYAKTADLLRPGHADYTAYAKYHGFQDARGGGHFSGRITAALVAGGAVVLGALDRAGINIVTHIGRCAGVADTPFALDDPAALGAQAEALLSRGDGFALLNGEAEEPMKAAIRAAGSAGDSVGGTLETAILGLPAGVGEPYFDSMESELAHMAFSVPAVKGIEFGTGFGFADLKGSEANDAFRMQGGRIVTATNHNAGLNGGISNGMP
;
A
#
# COMPACT_ATOMS: atom_id res chain seq x y z
N MET A 1 -2.49 -13.39 18.50
CA MET A 1 -2.88 -12.64 17.29
C MET A 1 -1.95 -11.44 17.17
N LYS A 2 -1.56 -11.08 15.96
CA LYS A 2 -0.66 -9.94 15.73
C LYS A 2 -1.41 -8.90 14.87
N ASN A 3 -1.90 -7.85 15.51
CA ASN A 3 -2.58 -6.73 14.86
C ASN A 3 -1.71 -5.46 14.83
N THR A 4 -0.45 -5.60 15.24
CA THR A 4 0.54 -4.53 15.31
C THR A 4 1.70 -4.85 14.38
N PHE A 5 2.06 -3.89 13.54
CA PHE A 5 3.26 -3.90 12.70
C PHE A 5 4.19 -2.78 13.13
N GLY A 6 5.50 -3.03 13.01
CA GLY A 6 6.56 -2.09 13.38
C GLY A 6 7.04 -2.25 14.82
N SER A 7 8.09 -1.51 15.15
CA SER A 7 8.75 -1.50 16.47
C SER A 7 8.90 -0.08 17.02
N ALA A 8 9.83 0.72 16.50
CA ALA A 8 10.01 2.12 16.92
C ALA A 8 8.82 3.00 16.50
N LEU A 9 8.34 2.82 15.27
CA LEU A 9 7.05 3.32 14.80
C LEU A 9 6.14 2.10 14.61
N ALA A 10 5.02 2.06 15.30
CA ALA A 10 4.13 0.92 15.30
C ALA A 10 2.68 1.30 14.98
N LEU A 11 2.03 0.51 14.11
CA LEU A 11 0.62 0.67 13.80
C LEU A 11 -0.14 -0.58 14.26
N THR A 12 -1.07 -0.40 15.19
CA THR A 12 -2.05 -1.42 15.58
C THR A 12 -3.37 -1.13 14.89
N ILE A 13 -3.92 -2.09 14.14
CA ILE A 13 -5.24 -1.97 13.51
C ILE A 13 -6.30 -2.74 14.29
N PHE A 14 -7.55 -2.24 14.26
CA PHE A 14 -8.69 -2.86 14.93
C PHE A 14 -9.98 -2.71 14.12
N GLY A 15 -10.98 -3.51 14.49
CA GLY A 15 -12.34 -3.46 13.98
C GLY A 15 -12.67 -4.55 12.96
N GLU A 16 -13.94 -4.65 12.63
CA GLU A 16 -14.54 -5.59 11.69
C GLU A 16 -15.38 -4.85 10.65
N SER A 17 -15.53 -5.46 9.47
CA SER A 17 -16.25 -4.88 8.33
C SER A 17 -17.67 -4.39 8.66
N HIS A 18 -18.37 -5.12 9.54
CA HIS A 18 -19.74 -4.82 9.98
C HIS A 18 -19.82 -4.48 11.49
N GLY A 19 -18.67 -4.21 12.11
CA GLY A 19 -18.59 -3.59 13.44
C GLY A 19 -18.99 -2.12 13.40
N ARG A 20 -19.00 -1.45 14.53
CA ARG A 20 -19.35 -0.02 14.66
C ARG A 20 -18.35 0.90 13.95
N ALA A 21 -17.08 0.54 14.04
CA ALA A 21 -15.97 1.30 13.49
C ALA A 21 -14.78 0.37 13.20
N ILE A 22 -13.88 0.86 12.38
CA ILE A 22 -12.53 0.35 12.18
C ILE A 22 -11.54 1.46 12.48
N GLY A 23 -10.28 1.14 12.72
CA GLY A 23 -9.29 2.17 12.98
C GLY A 23 -7.92 1.59 13.29
N GLY A 24 -7.07 2.48 13.76
CA GLY A 24 -5.72 2.13 14.17
C GLY A 24 -5.18 3.03 15.26
N VAL A 25 -4.14 2.56 15.90
CA VAL A 25 -3.32 3.33 16.83
C VAL A 25 -1.90 3.37 16.25
N LEU A 26 -1.46 4.56 15.87
CA LEU A 26 -0.09 4.82 15.41
C LEU A 26 0.71 5.38 16.60
N ASP A 27 1.72 4.66 17.02
CA ASP A 27 2.59 5.01 18.13
C ASP A 27 4.05 5.16 17.68
N GLY A 28 4.82 6.01 18.35
CA GLY A 28 6.22 6.26 18.04
C GLY A 28 6.49 7.46 17.11
N MET A 29 5.47 8.23 16.72
CA MET A 29 5.70 9.49 15.99
C MET A 29 6.38 10.52 16.88
N ALA A 30 7.40 11.20 16.34
CA ALA A 30 8.04 12.32 17.03
C ALA A 30 7.04 13.45 17.30
N ALA A 31 7.21 14.18 18.39
CA ALA A 31 6.42 15.39 18.67
C ALA A 31 6.73 16.52 17.69
N GLY A 32 5.71 17.32 17.34
CA GLY A 32 5.86 18.51 16.48
C GLY A 32 5.85 18.23 14.98
N VAL A 33 5.56 17.00 14.55
CA VAL A 33 5.37 16.68 13.13
C VAL A 33 4.02 17.23 12.66
N PRO A 34 3.97 18.05 11.59
CA PRO A 34 2.70 18.53 11.05
C PRO A 34 1.83 17.38 10.54
N VAL A 35 0.55 17.41 10.87
CA VAL A 35 -0.48 16.48 10.38
C VAL A 35 -1.48 17.25 9.54
N ASP A 36 -1.60 16.87 8.27
CA ASP A 36 -2.49 17.47 7.29
C ASP A 36 -3.71 16.56 7.10
N GLU A 37 -4.85 16.97 7.64
CA GLU A 37 -6.11 16.21 7.54
C GLU A 37 -6.67 16.19 6.11
N GLU A 38 -6.41 17.23 5.30
CA GLU A 38 -6.83 17.26 3.89
C GLU A 38 -6.02 16.25 3.07
N PHE A 39 -4.72 16.14 3.34
CA PHE A 39 -3.87 15.11 2.73
C PHE A 39 -4.32 13.70 3.12
N ILE A 40 -4.66 13.48 4.40
CA ILE A 40 -5.22 12.19 4.86
C ILE A 40 -6.52 11.90 4.10
N ALA A 41 -7.42 12.86 3.97
CA ALA A 41 -8.68 12.68 3.25
C ALA A 41 -8.44 12.36 1.76
N ALA A 42 -7.48 13.02 1.10
CA ALA A 42 -7.11 12.73 -0.28
C ALA A 42 -6.55 11.30 -0.45
N CYS A 43 -5.73 10.81 0.50
CA CYS A 43 -5.26 9.42 0.52
C CYS A 43 -6.44 8.43 0.68
N MET A 44 -7.39 8.74 1.55
CA MET A 44 -8.58 7.92 1.75
C MET A 44 -9.47 7.90 0.51
N ASP A 45 -9.59 9.00 -0.22
CA ASP A 45 -10.35 9.09 -1.47
C ASP A 45 -9.77 8.20 -2.58
N LYS A 46 -8.45 8.05 -2.65
CA LYS A 46 -7.80 7.15 -3.62
C LYS A 46 -8.17 5.67 -3.41
N ARG A 47 -8.39 5.24 -2.17
CA ARG A 47 -8.78 3.85 -1.85
C ARG A 47 -10.30 3.61 -1.90
N ARG A 48 -11.12 4.64 -1.75
CA ARG A 48 -12.57 4.52 -1.63
C ARG A 48 -13.22 4.03 -2.91
N ALA A 49 -14.19 3.10 -2.78
CA ALA A 49 -15.02 2.68 -3.90
C ALA A 49 -15.90 3.84 -4.38
N ARG A 50 -16.02 4.01 -5.70
CA ARG A 50 -16.70 5.15 -6.33
C ARG A 50 -18.03 4.77 -6.98
N GLY A 51 -18.40 3.48 -7.02
CA GLY A 51 -19.58 3.02 -7.73
C GLY A 51 -19.47 3.11 -9.25
N ASP A 52 -18.25 3.14 -9.79
CA ASP A 52 -17.91 3.26 -11.20
C ASP A 52 -17.88 1.91 -11.96
N GLY A 53 -18.25 0.83 -11.28
CA GLY A 53 -18.23 -0.53 -11.83
C GLY A 53 -16.83 -1.16 -11.91
N LEU A 54 -15.81 -0.49 -11.39
CA LEU A 54 -14.43 -1.01 -11.33
C LEU A 54 -14.10 -1.64 -9.96
N SER A 55 -14.92 -1.38 -8.96
CA SER A 55 -14.73 -1.84 -7.59
C SER A 55 -16.06 -2.27 -6.95
N THR A 56 -16.03 -2.62 -5.66
CA THR A 56 -17.21 -3.00 -4.89
C THR A 56 -18.29 -1.90 -4.93
N PRO A 57 -19.59 -2.25 -4.96
CA PRO A 57 -20.68 -1.29 -4.91
C PRO A 57 -20.85 -0.64 -3.52
N ARG A 58 -20.17 -1.13 -2.49
CA ARG A 58 -20.21 -0.56 -1.15
C ARG A 58 -19.44 0.75 -1.11
N VAL A 59 -20.15 1.86 -1.07
CA VAL A 59 -19.56 3.21 -0.91
C VAL A 59 -19.65 3.62 0.57
N GLU A 60 -18.54 4.07 1.12
CA GLU A 60 -18.41 4.60 2.49
C GLU A 60 -17.78 5.99 2.43
N ALA A 61 -18.12 6.86 3.38
CA ALA A 61 -17.54 8.21 3.45
C ALA A 61 -16.05 8.17 3.85
N ASP A 62 -15.63 7.15 4.59
CA ASP A 62 -14.26 6.92 5.08
C ASP A 62 -13.63 8.12 5.78
N LYS A 63 -14.46 8.91 6.49
CA LYS A 63 -13.98 10.07 7.24
C LYS A 63 -13.14 9.61 8.44
N VAL A 64 -11.87 9.97 8.43
CA VAL A 64 -10.95 9.69 9.53
C VAL A 64 -11.21 10.69 10.67
N GLN A 65 -11.33 10.18 11.89
CA GLN A 65 -11.39 10.97 13.12
C GLN A 65 -10.08 10.76 13.89
N LEU A 66 -9.38 11.84 14.18
CA LEU A 66 -8.18 11.84 15.03
C LEU A 66 -8.64 12.03 16.48
N LEU A 67 -8.55 10.99 17.30
CA LEU A 67 -9.07 10.99 18.67
C LEU A 67 -8.03 11.42 19.71
N SER A 68 -6.74 11.25 19.40
CA SER A 68 -5.61 11.61 20.26
C SER A 68 -4.33 11.79 19.45
N GLY A 69 -3.29 12.29 20.10
CA GLY A 69 -1.94 12.36 19.56
C GLY A 69 -1.69 13.53 18.59
N VAL A 70 -2.70 14.36 18.32
CA VAL A 70 -2.60 15.55 17.45
C VAL A 70 -3.25 16.74 18.12
N VAL A 71 -2.53 17.88 18.22
CA VAL A 71 -3.04 19.16 18.75
C VAL A 71 -2.57 20.29 17.85
N ASN A 72 -3.47 21.16 17.46
CA ASN A 72 -3.19 22.29 16.57
C ASN A 72 -2.46 21.88 15.27
N GLY A 73 -2.88 20.74 14.68
CA GLY A 73 -2.29 20.23 13.45
C GLY A 73 -0.89 19.63 13.58
N HIS A 74 -0.44 19.31 14.80
CA HIS A 74 0.88 18.72 15.04
C HIS A 74 0.80 17.52 15.97
N THR A 75 1.66 16.54 15.76
CA THR A 75 1.80 15.38 16.65
C THR A 75 2.29 15.81 18.03
N THR A 76 1.78 15.16 19.07
CA THR A 76 2.19 15.45 20.47
C THR A 76 3.31 14.53 20.98
N GLY A 77 3.68 13.49 20.22
CA GLY A 77 4.59 12.44 20.66
C GLY A 77 3.90 11.33 21.47
N THR A 78 2.58 11.44 21.68
CA THR A 78 1.77 10.36 22.24
C THR A 78 1.06 9.59 21.14
N ALA A 79 0.48 8.42 21.46
CA ALA A 79 -0.19 7.59 20.48
C ALA A 79 -1.32 8.33 19.74
N ILE A 80 -1.33 8.23 18.42
CA ILE A 80 -2.36 8.79 17.53
C ILE A 80 -3.43 7.72 17.33
N ALA A 81 -4.61 7.92 17.90
CA ALA A 81 -5.75 7.05 17.66
C ALA A 81 -6.59 7.59 16.50
N LEU A 82 -6.78 6.73 15.48
CA LEU A 82 -7.55 7.01 14.26
C LEU A 82 -8.81 6.14 14.29
N MET A 83 -9.96 6.71 13.98
CA MET A 83 -11.22 5.98 13.90
C MET A 83 -11.98 6.34 12.61
N ILE A 84 -12.60 5.32 12.00
CA ILE A 84 -13.45 5.43 10.82
C ILE A 84 -14.74 4.69 11.12
N GLU A 85 -15.87 5.40 11.15
CA GLU A 85 -17.18 4.79 11.37
C GLU A 85 -17.63 3.96 10.16
N ASN A 86 -18.26 2.81 10.42
CA ASN A 86 -18.94 2.03 9.41
C ASN A 86 -20.38 2.51 9.30
N GLN A 87 -20.73 3.13 8.17
CA GLN A 87 -22.07 3.71 7.97
C GLN A 87 -22.97 2.81 7.12
N ASN A 88 -22.41 2.04 6.19
CA ASN A 88 -23.17 1.20 5.27
C ASN A 88 -23.02 -0.29 5.62
N THR A 89 -23.61 -0.71 6.74
CA THR A 89 -23.59 -2.09 7.23
C THR A 89 -24.94 -2.76 7.02
N ARG A 90 -25.01 -3.74 6.09
CA ARG A 90 -26.21 -4.56 5.85
C ARG A 90 -26.02 -5.95 6.46
N SER A 91 -26.03 -6.01 7.78
CA SER A 91 -25.75 -7.24 8.54
C SER A 91 -26.73 -8.38 8.31
N GLY A 92 -27.99 -8.07 7.92
CA GLY A 92 -29.02 -9.07 7.64
C GLY A 92 -28.75 -9.96 6.44
N ASP A 93 -27.97 -9.46 5.47
CA ASP A 93 -27.68 -10.21 4.23
C ASP A 93 -26.77 -11.44 4.48
N TYR A 94 -26.02 -11.43 5.57
CA TYR A 94 -25.05 -12.48 5.91
C TYR A 94 -25.61 -13.59 6.84
N ALA A 95 -26.80 -13.39 7.42
CA ALA A 95 -27.37 -14.38 8.34
C ALA A 95 -27.68 -15.73 7.67
N LYS A 96 -28.03 -15.73 6.37
CA LYS A 96 -28.37 -16.92 5.59
C LYS A 96 -27.13 -17.64 5.02
N THR A 97 -25.98 -16.99 4.99
CA THR A 97 -24.76 -17.51 4.36
C THR A 97 -23.61 -17.64 5.35
N ALA A 98 -23.86 -17.43 6.64
CA ALA A 98 -22.85 -17.49 7.69
C ALA A 98 -22.07 -18.81 7.75
N ASP A 99 -22.73 -19.91 7.40
CA ASP A 99 -22.16 -21.28 7.37
C ASP A 99 -21.57 -21.65 5.99
N LEU A 100 -21.62 -20.77 5.00
CA LEU A 100 -21.07 -21.01 3.68
C LEU A 100 -19.67 -20.45 3.54
N LEU A 101 -18.70 -21.33 3.33
CA LEU A 101 -17.30 -20.97 3.17
C LEU A 101 -17.05 -20.46 1.75
N ARG A 102 -16.67 -19.19 1.60
CA ARG A 102 -16.35 -18.59 0.29
C ARG A 102 -14.98 -19.07 -0.20
N PRO A 103 -14.89 -19.60 -1.44
CA PRO A 103 -13.60 -19.94 -2.04
C PRO A 103 -12.68 -18.71 -2.11
N GLY A 104 -11.40 -18.91 -1.78
CA GLY A 104 -10.40 -17.84 -1.83
C GLY A 104 -10.49 -16.79 -0.70
N HIS A 105 -11.49 -16.88 0.19
CA HIS A 105 -11.62 -16.02 1.36
C HIS A 105 -11.10 -16.70 2.65
N ALA A 106 -11.01 -15.93 3.73
CA ALA A 106 -10.49 -16.42 5.01
C ALA A 106 -11.53 -17.17 5.88
N ASP A 107 -12.75 -17.45 5.39
CA ASP A 107 -13.86 -17.98 6.20
C ASP A 107 -13.47 -19.28 6.94
N TYR A 108 -12.92 -20.25 6.21
CA TYR A 108 -12.51 -21.53 6.79
C TYR A 108 -11.31 -21.35 7.75
N THR A 109 -10.28 -20.63 7.30
CA THR A 109 -9.05 -20.45 8.09
C THR A 109 -9.30 -19.64 9.35
N ALA A 110 -10.18 -18.65 9.28
CA ALA A 110 -10.63 -17.88 10.43
C ALA A 110 -11.43 -18.75 11.41
N TYR A 111 -12.37 -19.56 10.90
CA TYR A 111 -13.12 -20.50 11.72
C TYR A 111 -12.19 -21.46 12.48
N ALA A 112 -11.26 -22.08 11.78
CA ALA A 112 -10.29 -23.00 12.38
C ALA A 112 -9.40 -22.32 13.42
N LYS A 113 -8.90 -21.10 13.11
CA LYS A 113 -8.01 -20.35 14.01
C LYS A 113 -8.70 -19.81 15.24
N TYR A 114 -9.92 -19.31 15.09
CA TYR A 114 -10.66 -18.60 16.16
C TYR A 114 -11.81 -19.45 16.74
N HIS A 115 -11.88 -20.75 16.38
CA HIS A 115 -12.84 -21.71 16.91
C HIS A 115 -14.31 -21.25 16.75
N GLY A 116 -14.62 -20.56 15.66
CA GLY A 116 -15.96 -20.07 15.37
C GLY A 116 -16.34 -18.74 16.04
N PHE A 117 -15.45 -18.12 16.80
CA PHE A 117 -15.72 -16.84 17.51
C PHE A 117 -15.39 -15.59 16.66
N GLN A 118 -14.95 -15.74 15.40
CA GLN A 118 -14.73 -14.61 14.51
C GLN A 118 -16.06 -13.96 14.08
N ASP A 119 -16.06 -12.65 13.84
CA ASP A 119 -17.20 -12.01 13.14
C ASP A 119 -17.21 -12.41 11.67
N ALA A 120 -18.20 -13.21 11.26
CA ALA A 120 -18.35 -13.68 9.88
C ALA A 120 -19.02 -12.64 8.95
N ARG A 121 -19.61 -11.57 9.50
CA ARG A 121 -20.35 -10.57 8.72
C ARG A 121 -19.42 -9.79 7.80
N GLY A 122 -19.67 -9.88 6.48
CA GLY A 122 -18.89 -9.17 5.47
C GLY A 122 -17.39 -9.50 5.44
N GLY A 123 -16.99 -10.65 6.02
CA GLY A 123 -15.60 -11.07 6.16
C GLY A 123 -14.89 -10.57 7.42
N GLY A 124 -15.60 -9.87 8.31
CA GLY A 124 -15.10 -9.45 9.62
C GLY A 124 -13.80 -8.65 9.52
N HIS A 125 -12.82 -9.05 10.30
CA HIS A 125 -11.47 -8.47 10.32
C HIS A 125 -10.64 -8.80 9.06
N PHE A 126 -11.05 -9.81 8.27
CA PHE A 126 -10.36 -10.22 7.02
C PHE A 126 -10.87 -9.48 5.79
N SER A 127 -11.84 -8.60 5.95
CA SER A 127 -12.39 -7.79 4.86
C SER A 127 -11.36 -6.78 4.35
N GLY A 128 -11.34 -6.53 3.03
CA GLY A 128 -10.61 -5.42 2.44
C GLY A 128 -10.98 -4.04 3.03
N ARG A 129 -12.11 -3.93 3.72
CA ARG A 129 -12.55 -2.75 4.47
C ARG A 129 -11.50 -2.30 5.49
N ILE A 130 -10.83 -3.26 6.14
CA ILE A 130 -9.86 -2.98 7.21
C ILE A 130 -8.62 -2.24 6.70
N THR A 131 -8.31 -2.36 5.41
CA THR A 131 -7.20 -1.60 4.81
C THR A 131 -7.38 -0.08 4.89
N ALA A 132 -8.59 0.43 5.16
CA ALA A 132 -8.79 1.85 5.41
C ALA A 132 -8.01 2.34 6.64
N ALA A 133 -7.87 1.50 7.67
CA ALA A 133 -7.04 1.81 8.83
C ALA A 133 -5.54 1.87 8.48
N LEU A 134 -5.07 1.00 7.56
CA LEU A 134 -3.69 1.05 7.06
C LEU A 134 -3.43 2.34 6.27
N VAL A 135 -4.37 2.72 5.38
CA VAL A 135 -4.24 3.95 4.59
C VAL A 135 -4.27 5.19 5.48
N ALA A 136 -5.17 5.24 6.48
CA ALA A 136 -5.27 6.37 7.38
C ALA A 136 -3.97 6.56 8.21
N GLY A 137 -3.44 5.48 8.82
CA GLY A 137 -2.17 5.52 9.53
C GLY A 137 -0.99 5.81 8.61
N GLY A 138 -0.95 5.18 7.43
CA GLY A 138 0.06 5.40 6.40
C GLY A 138 0.07 6.83 5.88
N ALA A 139 -1.07 7.50 5.74
CA ALA A 139 -1.15 8.89 5.27
C ALA A 139 -0.49 9.87 6.24
N VAL A 140 -0.60 9.64 7.57
CA VAL A 140 0.13 10.44 8.56
C VAL A 140 1.65 10.32 8.36
N VAL A 141 2.13 9.10 8.15
CA VAL A 141 3.56 8.82 7.93
C VAL A 141 4.03 9.35 6.58
N LEU A 142 3.23 9.16 5.50
CA LEU A 142 3.54 9.70 4.17
C LEU A 142 3.72 11.20 4.18
N GLY A 143 2.86 11.95 4.88
CA GLY A 143 3.02 13.40 5.02
C GLY A 143 4.30 13.81 5.74
N ALA A 144 4.81 13.00 6.66
CA ALA A 144 6.11 13.21 7.32
C ALA A 144 7.28 12.88 6.37
N LEU A 145 7.19 11.79 5.60
CA LEU A 145 8.20 11.39 4.62
C LEU A 145 8.34 12.40 3.49
N ASP A 146 7.23 12.90 2.96
CA ASP A 146 7.21 13.93 1.91
C ASP A 146 7.97 15.19 2.35
N ARG A 147 7.75 15.66 3.57
CA ARG A 147 8.50 16.78 4.16
C ARG A 147 9.99 16.50 4.35
N ALA A 148 10.36 15.23 4.49
CA ALA A 148 11.75 14.79 4.53
C ALA A 148 12.35 14.61 3.12
N GLY A 149 11.59 14.88 2.05
CA GLY A 149 12.01 14.71 0.67
C GLY A 149 11.97 13.26 0.18
N ILE A 150 11.27 12.38 0.90
CA ILE A 150 11.09 10.98 0.51
C ILE A 150 9.70 10.82 -0.09
N ASN A 151 9.63 10.51 -1.38
CA ASN A 151 8.40 10.35 -2.13
C ASN A 151 8.16 8.88 -2.48
N ILE A 152 6.93 8.41 -2.30
CA ILE A 152 6.50 7.06 -2.67
C ILE A 152 5.42 7.19 -3.72
N VAL A 153 5.68 6.64 -4.89
CA VAL A 153 4.75 6.67 -6.02
C VAL A 153 4.46 5.26 -6.51
N THR A 154 3.21 5.01 -6.87
CA THR A 154 2.76 3.69 -7.32
C THR A 154 1.86 3.85 -8.53
N HIS A 155 2.01 2.96 -9.50
CA HIS A 155 1.08 2.82 -10.61
C HIS A 155 0.69 1.35 -10.83
N ILE A 156 -0.30 1.13 -11.69
CA ILE A 156 -0.71 -0.21 -12.12
C ILE A 156 0.25 -0.65 -13.22
N GLY A 157 1.25 -1.47 -12.91
CA GLY A 157 2.20 -1.96 -13.90
C GLY A 157 1.56 -2.90 -14.91
N ARG A 158 0.55 -3.69 -14.49
CA ARG A 158 -0.21 -4.60 -15.36
C ARG A 158 -1.57 -4.91 -14.78
N CYS A 159 -2.60 -5.02 -15.62
CA CYS A 159 -3.92 -5.49 -15.22
C CYS A 159 -4.54 -6.36 -16.32
N ALA A 160 -5.04 -7.55 -15.98
CA ALA A 160 -5.70 -8.48 -16.94
C ALA A 160 -4.86 -8.75 -18.21
N GLY A 161 -3.53 -8.78 -18.10
CA GLY A 161 -2.63 -9.00 -19.24
C GLY A 161 -2.23 -7.73 -19.99
N VAL A 162 -2.92 -6.60 -19.81
CA VAL A 162 -2.55 -5.30 -20.37
C VAL A 162 -1.46 -4.68 -19.50
N ALA A 163 -0.33 -4.28 -20.08
CA ALA A 163 0.79 -3.65 -19.37
C ALA A 163 0.74 -2.12 -19.51
N ASP A 164 1.20 -1.43 -18.48
CA ASP A 164 1.54 -0.01 -18.52
C ASP A 164 3.01 0.18 -18.91
N THR A 165 3.46 1.42 -19.08
CA THR A 165 4.87 1.77 -19.21
C THR A 165 5.57 1.58 -17.87
N PRO A 166 6.69 0.85 -17.78
CA PRO A 166 7.44 0.67 -16.54
C PRO A 166 8.14 1.96 -16.11
N PHE A 167 8.57 2.01 -14.84
CA PHE A 167 9.46 3.06 -14.38
C PHE A 167 10.82 3.05 -15.12
N ALA A 168 11.33 4.25 -15.40
CA ALA A 168 12.63 4.45 -16.05
C ALA A 168 13.77 4.30 -15.03
N LEU A 169 14.08 3.06 -14.64
CA LEU A 169 14.99 2.77 -13.52
C LEU A 169 16.42 3.29 -13.73
N ASP A 170 16.88 3.33 -14.99
CA ASP A 170 18.25 3.73 -15.35
C ASP A 170 18.36 5.21 -15.76
N ASP A 171 17.23 5.95 -15.75
CA ASP A 171 17.18 7.38 -16.04
C ASP A 171 16.50 8.14 -14.89
N PRO A 172 17.29 8.69 -13.95
CA PRO A 172 16.73 9.41 -12.79
C PRO A 172 15.88 10.64 -13.16
N ALA A 173 16.16 11.28 -14.31
CA ALA A 173 15.39 12.44 -14.74
C ALA A 173 14.00 12.01 -15.27
N ALA A 174 13.97 10.96 -16.10
CA ALA A 174 12.72 10.38 -16.59
C ALA A 174 11.90 9.79 -15.44
N LEU A 175 12.52 9.08 -14.50
CA LEU A 175 11.85 8.57 -13.29
C LEU A 175 11.27 9.69 -12.43
N GLY A 176 12.01 10.80 -12.25
CA GLY A 176 11.52 11.98 -11.56
C GLY A 176 10.27 12.57 -12.22
N ALA A 177 10.27 12.70 -13.55
CA ALA A 177 9.11 13.18 -14.31
C ALA A 177 7.91 12.23 -14.21
N GLN A 178 8.13 10.91 -14.25
CA GLN A 178 7.09 9.90 -14.03
C GLN A 178 6.49 10.00 -12.61
N ALA A 179 7.33 10.18 -11.60
CA ALA A 179 6.89 10.35 -10.22
C ALA A 179 6.05 11.62 -10.06
N GLU A 180 6.48 12.76 -10.61
CA GLU A 180 5.72 14.01 -10.58
C GLU A 180 4.36 13.87 -11.26
N ALA A 181 4.31 13.20 -12.41
CA ALA A 181 3.07 12.92 -13.12
C ALA A 181 2.10 12.08 -12.27
N LEU A 182 2.58 11.06 -11.55
CA LEU A 182 1.75 10.24 -10.66
C LEU A 182 1.30 10.99 -9.41
N LEU A 183 2.14 11.82 -8.81
CA LEU A 183 1.80 12.65 -7.64
C LEU A 183 0.75 13.72 -7.98
N SER A 184 0.84 14.31 -9.17
CA SER A 184 -0.11 15.30 -9.65
C SER A 184 -1.45 14.70 -10.11
N ARG A 185 -1.49 13.38 -10.35
CA ARG A 185 -2.71 12.63 -10.67
C ARG A 185 -3.60 12.56 -9.44
N GLY A 186 -4.72 13.25 -9.44
CA GLY A 186 -5.63 13.31 -8.28
C GLY A 186 -6.22 11.95 -7.91
N ASP A 187 -7.31 11.58 -8.55
CA ASP A 187 -8.14 10.43 -8.16
C ASP A 187 -8.33 9.40 -9.28
N GLY A 188 -7.51 9.50 -10.34
CA GLY A 188 -7.61 8.66 -11.53
C GLY A 188 -7.08 7.25 -11.34
N PHE A 189 -7.22 6.48 -12.39
CA PHE A 189 -6.61 5.17 -12.54
C PHE A 189 -5.09 5.39 -12.69
N ALA A 190 -4.28 4.95 -11.75
CA ALA A 190 -2.86 5.30 -11.65
C ALA A 190 -2.03 4.60 -12.74
N LEU A 191 -1.74 5.30 -13.84
CA LEU A 191 -1.00 4.84 -15.01
C LEU A 191 -0.01 5.90 -15.48
N LEU A 192 1.08 5.44 -16.08
CA LEU A 192 2.05 6.28 -16.82
C LEU A 192 1.65 6.44 -18.29
N ASN A 193 1.09 5.38 -18.91
CA ASN A 193 0.55 5.43 -20.26
C ASN A 193 -0.98 5.46 -20.25
N GLY A 194 -1.55 6.60 -20.61
CA GLY A 194 -3.01 6.77 -20.67
C GLY A 194 -3.72 5.86 -21.70
N GLU A 195 -3.01 5.33 -22.72
CA GLU A 195 -3.60 4.43 -23.70
C GLU A 195 -3.95 3.05 -23.10
N ALA A 196 -3.30 2.63 -22.01
CA ALA A 196 -3.58 1.38 -21.31
C ALA A 196 -4.87 1.45 -20.46
N GLU A 197 -5.39 2.65 -20.16
CA GLU A 197 -6.49 2.86 -19.23
C GLU A 197 -7.78 2.17 -19.64
N GLU A 198 -8.28 2.46 -20.84
CA GLU A 198 -9.55 1.89 -21.31
C GLU A 198 -9.47 0.37 -21.56
N PRO A 199 -8.41 -0.20 -22.15
CA PRO A 199 -8.25 -1.65 -22.22
C PRO A 199 -8.29 -2.34 -20.85
N MET A 200 -7.61 -1.82 -19.84
CA MET A 200 -7.65 -2.37 -18.48
C MET A 200 -9.03 -2.26 -17.85
N LYS A 201 -9.68 -1.10 -17.95
CA LYS A 201 -11.05 -0.90 -17.44
C LYS A 201 -12.07 -1.80 -18.13
N ALA A 202 -11.95 -1.97 -19.44
CA ALA A 202 -12.81 -2.87 -20.21
C ALA A 202 -12.67 -4.33 -19.73
N ALA A 203 -11.44 -4.79 -19.47
CA ALA A 203 -11.20 -6.13 -18.95
C ALA A 203 -11.79 -6.33 -17.54
N ILE A 204 -11.67 -5.33 -16.66
CA ILE A 204 -12.27 -5.35 -15.31
C ILE A 204 -13.80 -5.44 -15.43
N ARG A 205 -14.42 -4.59 -16.26
CA ARG A 205 -15.87 -4.58 -16.44
C ARG A 205 -16.39 -5.90 -17.04
N ALA A 206 -15.66 -6.48 -18.00
CA ALA A 206 -16.02 -7.76 -18.60
C ALA A 206 -16.00 -8.88 -17.56
N ALA A 207 -14.97 -8.98 -16.75
CA ALA A 207 -14.89 -9.95 -15.65
C ALA A 207 -16.01 -9.73 -14.62
N GLY A 208 -16.24 -8.49 -14.19
CA GLY A 208 -17.32 -8.16 -13.25
C GLY A 208 -18.70 -8.53 -13.77
N SER A 209 -18.97 -8.33 -15.10
CA SER A 209 -20.23 -8.73 -15.74
C SER A 209 -20.42 -10.25 -15.80
N ALA A 210 -19.32 -11.01 -15.80
CA ALA A 210 -19.32 -12.47 -15.73
C ALA A 210 -19.36 -13.00 -14.28
N GLY A 211 -19.41 -12.12 -13.26
CA GLY A 211 -19.36 -12.50 -11.85
C GLY A 211 -17.96 -12.94 -11.40
N ASP A 212 -16.93 -12.47 -12.06
CA ASP A 212 -15.52 -12.83 -11.86
C ASP A 212 -14.66 -11.58 -11.57
N SER A 213 -13.34 -11.77 -11.41
CA SER A 213 -12.36 -10.72 -11.17
C SER A 213 -11.08 -10.95 -11.96
N VAL A 214 -10.29 -9.91 -12.11
CA VAL A 214 -8.96 -9.97 -12.74
C VAL A 214 -7.86 -9.61 -11.74
N GLY A 215 -6.66 -10.12 -11.97
CA GLY A 215 -5.47 -9.77 -11.21
C GLY A 215 -4.62 -8.74 -11.94
N GLY A 216 -3.57 -8.27 -11.23
CA GLY A 216 -2.62 -7.33 -11.78
C GLY A 216 -1.35 -7.23 -10.94
N THR A 217 -0.44 -6.38 -11.39
CA THR A 217 0.76 -5.99 -10.66
C THR A 217 0.76 -4.49 -10.44
N LEU A 218 1.28 -4.06 -9.30
CA LEU A 218 1.60 -2.66 -9.03
C LEU A 218 3.12 -2.51 -9.11
N GLU A 219 3.58 -1.37 -9.59
CA GLU A 219 4.97 -0.99 -9.51
C GLU A 219 5.09 0.25 -8.62
N THR A 220 6.03 0.22 -7.67
CA THR A 220 6.20 1.28 -6.67
C THR A 220 7.65 1.75 -6.69
N ALA A 221 7.86 3.05 -6.76
CA ALA A 221 9.17 3.67 -6.59
C ALA A 221 9.21 4.50 -5.30
N ILE A 222 10.31 4.37 -4.55
CA ILE A 222 10.64 5.18 -3.39
C ILE A 222 11.81 6.08 -3.80
N LEU A 223 11.57 7.39 -3.87
CA LEU A 223 12.56 8.39 -4.27
C LEU A 223 13.03 9.19 -3.05
N GLY A 224 14.28 9.62 -3.07
CA GLY A 224 14.83 10.47 -2.02
C GLY A 224 15.21 9.74 -0.73
N LEU A 225 15.13 8.40 -0.70
CA LEU A 225 15.59 7.63 0.44
C LEU A 225 17.12 7.77 0.55
N PRO A 226 17.67 8.23 1.69
CA PRO A 226 19.11 8.34 1.85
C PRO A 226 19.78 6.97 1.87
N ALA A 227 21.06 6.90 1.48
CA ALA A 227 21.86 5.69 1.68
C ALA A 227 22.04 5.39 3.16
N GLY A 228 22.03 4.10 3.53
CA GLY A 228 22.28 3.64 4.89
C GLY A 228 21.03 3.38 5.72
N VAL A 229 19.84 3.32 5.12
CA VAL A 229 18.59 2.95 5.80
C VAL A 229 18.34 1.45 5.61
N GLY A 230 18.04 0.76 6.70
CA GLY A 230 17.84 -0.69 6.75
C GLY A 230 18.89 -1.40 7.59
N GLU A 231 18.70 -2.68 7.79
CA GLU A 231 19.58 -3.53 8.60
C GLU A 231 20.01 -4.77 7.82
N PRO A 232 21.18 -5.34 8.12
CA PRO A 232 21.56 -6.60 7.53
C PRO A 232 20.77 -7.77 8.13
N TYR A 233 20.52 -8.79 7.34
CA TYR A 233 19.82 -10.05 7.61
C TYR A 233 18.32 -9.90 7.84
N PHE A 234 17.82 -9.87 9.08
CA PHE A 234 16.41 -10.15 9.39
C PHE A 234 15.48 -8.95 9.19
N ASP A 235 15.95 -7.74 9.42
CA ASP A 235 15.17 -6.49 9.27
C ASP A 235 15.68 -5.70 8.04
N SER A 236 16.07 -6.42 6.98
CA SER A 236 16.44 -5.80 5.71
C SER A 236 15.29 -5.00 5.14
N MET A 237 15.60 -3.97 4.35
CA MET A 237 14.56 -3.16 3.67
C MET A 237 13.60 -4.06 2.87
N GLU A 238 14.13 -5.07 2.17
CA GLU A 238 13.30 -6.00 1.40
C GLU A 238 12.39 -6.81 2.33
N SER A 239 12.88 -7.29 3.48
CA SER A 239 12.07 -8.09 4.40
C SER A 239 10.99 -7.26 5.09
N GLU A 240 11.26 -6.03 5.50
CA GLU A 240 10.27 -5.13 6.11
C GLU A 240 9.20 -4.70 5.11
N LEU A 241 9.61 -4.31 3.89
CA LEU A 241 8.68 -3.96 2.82
C LEU A 241 7.82 -5.15 2.40
N ALA A 242 8.42 -6.35 2.26
CA ALA A 242 7.69 -7.57 1.94
C ALA A 242 6.71 -7.95 3.05
N HIS A 243 7.13 -7.88 4.32
CA HIS A 243 6.26 -8.15 5.46
C HIS A 243 5.01 -7.23 5.44
N MET A 244 5.21 -5.93 5.17
CA MET A 244 4.09 -4.99 5.06
C MET A 244 3.23 -5.25 3.83
N ALA A 245 3.83 -5.51 2.66
CA ALA A 245 3.11 -5.78 1.42
C ALA A 245 2.20 -7.02 1.55
N PHE A 246 2.70 -8.12 2.13
CA PHE A 246 1.90 -9.32 2.38
C PHE A 246 0.83 -9.15 3.47
N SER A 247 0.82 -8.04 4.21
CA SER A 247 -0.28 -7.67 5.11
C SER A 247 -1.49 -7.13 4.36
N VAL A 248 -1.31 -6.67 3.13
CA VAL A 248 -2.41 -6.23 2.26
C VAL A 248 -3.11 -7.47 1.68
N PRO A 249 -4.46 -7.59 1.83
CA PRO A 249 -5.18 -8.74 1.29
C PRO A 249 -4.96 -8.92 -0.21
N ALA A 250 -4.90 -10.18 -0.64
CA ALA A 250 -4.72 -10.64 -2.02
C ALA A 250 -3.32 -10.40 -2.64
N VAL A 251 -2.37 -9.82 -1.95
CA VAL A 251 -0.96 -9.80 -2.38
C VAL A 251 -0.41 -11.23 -2.35
N LYS A 252 0.21 -11.66 -3.47
CA LYS A 252 0.72 -13.01 -3.68
C LYS A 252 2.20 -13.06 -4.04
N GLY A 253 2.79 -11.93 -4.39
CA GLY A 253 4.21 -11.83 -4.73
C GLY A 253 4.72 -10.42 -4.58
N ILE A 254 6.02 -10.29 -4.38
CA ILE A 254 6.77 -9.04 -4.39
C ILE A 254 8.15 -9.31 -5.02
N GLU A 255 8.63 -8.36 -5.78
CA GLU A 255 9.96 -8.37 -6.37
C GLU A 255 10.61 -7.01 -6.13
N PHE A 256 11.94 -7.00 -6.10
CA PHE A 256 12.75 -5.79 -5.95
C PHE A 256 13.70 -5.66 -7.15
N GLY A 257 13.72 -4.49 -7.78
CA GLY A 257 14.53 -4.26 -8.99
C GLY A 257 14.18 -5.22 -10.11
N THR A 258 15.20 -5.90 -10.66
CA THR A 258 15.02 -6.91 -11.70
C THR A 258 14.24 -8.15 -11.24
N GLY A 259 14.13 -8.36 -9.91
CA GLY A 259 13.32 -9.42 -9.35
C GLY A 259 13.72 -10.81 -9.84
N PHE A 260 12.74 -11.63 -10.24
CA PHE A 260 13.00 -12.96 -10.79
C PHE A 260 13.81 -12.95 -12.09
N GLY A 261 13.86 -11.82 -12.82
CA GLY A 261 14.70 -11.67 -14.01
C GLY A 261 16.19 -11.81 -13.76
N PHE A 262 16.66 -11.70 -12.50
CA PHE A 262 18.04 -11.99 -12.16
C PHE A 262 18.48 -13.43 -12.52
N ALA A 263 17.53 -14.37 -12.59
CA ALA A 263 17.81 -15.75 -12.97
C ALA A 263 18.35 -15.88 -14.42
N ASP A 264 18.07 -14.92 -15.27
CA ASP A 264 18.45 -14.89 -16.69
C ASP A 264 19.73 -14.07 -16.93
N LEU A 265 20.27 -13.40 -15.90
CA LEU A 265 21.44 -12.53 -15.98
C LEU A 265 22.69 -13.21 -15.44
N LYS A 266 23.85 -12.88 -16.03
CA LYS A 266 25.15 -13.15 -15.42
C LYS A 266 25.43 -12.12 -14.32
N GLY A 267 26.19 -12.47 -13.30
CA GLY A 267 26.53 -11.56 -12.21
C GLY A 267 27.19 -10.26 -12.68
N SER A 268 27.98 -10.29 -13.75
CA SER A 268 28.59 -9.08 -14.35
C SER A 268 27.58 -8.16 -15.06
N GLU A 269 26.46 -8.71 -15.50
CA GLU A 269 25.35 -7.97 -16.14
C GLU A 269 24.39 -7.42 -15.09
N ALA A 270 24.24 -8.15 -13.98
CA ALA A 270 23.34 -7.83 -12.88
C ALA A 270 23.91 -6.79 -11.89
N ASN A 271 25.24 -6.58 -11.87
CA ASN A 271 25.89 -5.65 -10.96
C ASN A 271 25.61 -4.19 -11.31
N ASP A 272 25.19 -3.40 -10.32
CA ASP A 272 25.04 -1.95 -10.42
C ASP A 272 26.37 -1.27 -10.11
N ALA A 273 27.14 -0.93 -11.13
CA ALA A 273 28.46 -0.33 -10.98
C ALA A 273 28.39 1.07 -10.37
N PHE A 274 29.10 1.32 -9.28
CA PHE A 274 29.16 2.63 -8.63
C PHE A 274 29.91 3.66 -9.48
N ARG A 275 29.43 4.91 -9.44
CA ARG A 275 29.98 6.09 -10.13
C ARG A 275 29.88 7.33 -9.22
N MET A 276 30.72 8.30 -9.53
CA MET A 276 30.62 9.64 -8.96
C MET A 276 29.88 10.57 -9.94
N GLN A 277 28.78 11.16 -9.48
CA GLN A 277 28.02 12.16 -10.25
C GLN A 277 27.62 13.33 -9.35
N GLY A 278 28.04 14.53 -9.69
CA GLY A 278 27.71 15.72 -8.91
C GLY A 278 28.18 15.66 -7.44
N GLY A 279 29.29 14.96 -7.15
CA GLY A 279 29.82 14.81 -5.79
C GLY A 279 29.09 13.75 -4.94
N ARG A 280 28.17 12.97 -5.56
CA ARG A 280 27.44 11.88 -4.92
C ARG A 280 27.82 10.54 -5.53
N ILE A 281 27.75 9.48 -4.74
CA ILE A 281 27.86 8.10 -5.23
C ILE A 281 26.50 7.72 -5.80
N VAL A 282 26.48 7.26 -7.05
CA VAL A 282 25.33 6.73 -7.76
C VAL A 282 25.68 5.41 -8.43
N THR A 283 24.70 4.67 -8.90
CA THR A 283 24.94 3.48 -9.73
C THR A 283 24.69 3.76 -11.21
N ALA A 284 25.28 2.95 -12.08
CA ALA A 284 25.15 3.07 -13.53
C ALA A 284 23.83 2.53 -14.06
N THR A 285 23.32 1.51 -13.39
CA THR A 285 22.08 0.78 -13.59
C THR A 285 21.41 0.64 -12.24
N ASN A 286 20.19 0.15 -12.18
CA ASN A 286 19.45 0.00 -10.92
C ASN A 286 18.75 -1.37 -10.83
N HIS A 287 19.47 -2.43 -11.16
CA HIS A 287 18.95 -3.80 -11.09
C HIS A 287 18.52 -4.20 -9.68
N ASN A 288 19.22 -3.69 -8.65
CA ASN A 288 18.97 -4.00 -7.25
C ASN A 288 17.95 -3.05 -6.57
N ALA A 289 17.25 -2.17 -7.31
CA ALA A 289 16.27 -1.23 -6.73
C ALA A 289 16.83 -0.38 -5.58
N GLY A 290 18.05 0.13 -5.70
CA GLY A 290 18.64 0.96 -4.65
C GLY A 290 18.99 0.22 -3.36
N LEU A 291 19.02 -1.13 -3.35
CA LEU A 291 19.21 -1.95 -2.17
C LEU A 291 20.46 -2.85 -2.31
N ASN A 292 21.35 -2.80 -1.34
CA ASN A 292 22.53 -3.67 -1.28
C ASN A 292 22.72 -4.16 0.16
N GLY A 293 22.70 -5.48 0.34
CA GLY A 293 22.88 -6.10 1.66
C GLY A 293 21.78 -5.78 2.67
N GLY A 294 20.55 -5.51 2.20
CA GLY A 294 19.42 -5.15 3.04
C GLY A 294 19.31 -3.66 3.39
N ILE A 295 20.21 -2.84 2.82
CA ILE A 295 20.39 -1.43 3.16
C ILE A 295 20.27 -0.58 1.89
N SER A 296 19.62 0.58 1.98
CA SER A 296 19.51 1.52 0.87
C SER A 296 20.86 2.10 0.46
N ASN A 297 21.08 2.29 -0.84
CA ASN A 297 22.29 2.87 -1.40
C ASN A 297 22.11 4.31 -1.91
N GLY A 298 20.91 4.90 -1.75
CA GLY A 298 20.57 6.25 -2.17
C GLY A 298 20.02 6.37 -3.59
N MET A 299 19.93 5.26 -4.32
CA MET A 299 19.20 5.16 -5.60
C MET A 299 17.72 4.87 -5.33
N PRO A 300 16.85 5.17 -6.27
CA PRO A 300 15.44 4.83 -6.14
C PRO A 300 15.21 3.34 -5.96
#